data_4a6cb5a1baafc35113ff53e3f1bf43d8
#
_entry.id   4a6cb5a1baafc35113ff53e3f1bf43d8
#
_cell.length_a   1.000
_cell.length_b   1.000
_cell.length_c   1.000
_cell.angle_alpha   90.00
_cell.angle_beta   90.00
_cell.angle_gamma   90.00
#
_symmetry.space_group_name_H-M   'P 1'
#
loop_
_entity.id
_entity.type
_entity.pdbx_description
1 polymer ?
#
loop_
_entity_poly.entity_id
_entity_poly.type
_entity_poly.pdbx_seq_one_letter_code
_entity_poly.pdbx_strand_id
1 'polypeptide(L)'
;SEMCIRDRGEAAAHFGFVFNAHAVRQELQIAALQHRDGDWRVRLLLAADGSARAEAFALQTTAVPVRLQLAPRPFAAAHSEFVRYKTTRRAHYAAFAPTTPGVFDTVLWNEAGEITEGTFGNIVALIDGRWVTPPLSCGLLPGVGRAVALQDGHVVEAVLRVADIPRAQGWAFINSLRGWLDATLDA
;
A
#
# COMPACT_ATOMS: atom_id res chain seq x y z
N SER A 1 -12.56 1.95 -6.60
CA SER A 1 -12.12 2.58 -7.86
C SER A 1 -11.91 1.50 -8.91
N GLU A 2 -12.08 1.85 -10.18
CA GLU A 2 -11.88 0.92 -11.31
C GLU A 2 -10.44 0.38 -11.37
N MET A 3 -9.46 1.16 -10.95
CA MET A 3 -8.06 0.71 -10.83
C MET A 3 -7.93 -0.47 -9.87
N CYS A 4 -8.61 -0.44 -8.71
CA CYS A 4 -8.59 -1.56 -7.78
C CYS A 4 -9.25 -2.83 -8.36
N ILE A 5 -10.27 -2.69 -9.20
CA ILE A 5 -10.92 -3.83 -9.88
C ILE A 5 -10.00 -4.42 -10.94
N ARG A 6 -9.34 -3.57 -11.74
CA ARG A 6 -8.34 -3.99 -12.73
C ARG A 6 -7.19 -4.75 -12.06
N ASP A 7 -6.58 -4.18 -11.03
CA ASP A 7 -5.45 -4.78 -10.31
C ASP A 7 -5.82 -6.14 -9.70
N ARG A 8 -7.10 -6.29 -9.29
CA ARG A 8 -7.62 -7.57 -8.82
C ARG A 8 -7.75 -8.59 -9.95
N GLY A 9 -8.19 -8.16 -11.14
CA GLY A 9 -8.23 -9.00 -12.34
C GLY A 9 -6.85 -9.49 -12.75
N GLU A 10 -5.85 -8.62 -12.72
CA GLU A 10 -4.45 -8.98 -12.99
C GLU A 10 -3.90 -9.99 -11.97
N ALA A 11 -4.17 -9.78 -10.67
CA ALA A 11 -3.80 -10.73 -9.63
C ALA A 11 -4.51 -12.08 -9.80
N ALA A 12 -5.81 -12.08 -10.11
CA ALA A 12 -6.59 -13.29 -10.36
C ALA A 12 -6.02 -14.08 -11.55
N ALA A 13 -5.70 -13.41 -12.65
CA ALA A 13 -5.08 -14.05 -13.82
C ALA A 13 -3.72 -14.66 -13.47
N HIS A 14 -2.88 -13.96 -12.67
CA HIS A 14 -1.58 -14.45 -12.25
C HIS A 14 -1.70 -15.74 -11.40
N PHE A 15 -2.64 -15.78 -10.47
CA PHE A 15 -2.83 -16.92 -9.57
C PHE A 15 -3.78 -18.00 -10.12
N GLY A 16 -4.29 -17.86 -11.33
CA GLY A 16 -5.23 -18.81 -11.94
C GLY A 16 -6.61 -18.82 -11.30
N PHE A 17 -7.05 -17.70 -10.71
CA PHE A 17 -8.37 -17.53 -10.12
C PHE A 17 -9.39 -17.15 -11.19
N VAL A 18 -10.63 -17.60 -11.03
CA VAL A 18 -11.76 -17.11 -11.83
C VAL A 18 -12.03 -15.65 -11.46
N PHE A 19 -12.20 -14.79 -12.47
CA PHE A 19 -12.48 -13.38 -12.26
C PHE A 19 -13.69 -12.91 -13.06
N ASN A 20 -14.67 -12.33 -12.39
CA ASN A 20 -15.83 -11.70 -12.99
C ASN A 20 -15.97 -10.27 -12.46
N ALA A 21 -15.57 -9.30 -13.28
CA ALA A 21 -15.60 -7.88 -12.91
C ALA A 21 -17.03 -7.38 -12.61
N HIS A 22 -18.06 -7.96 -13.25
CA HIS A 22 -19.45 -7.58 -12.99
C HIS A 22 -19.88 -8.03 -11.58
N ALA A 23 -19.58 -9.28 -11.19
CA ALA A 23 -19.88 -9.78 -9.86
C ALA A 23 -19.15 -8.97 -8.77
N VAL A 24 -17.89 -8.61 -9.01
CA VAL A 24 -17.11 -7.75 -8.11
C VAL A 24 -17.77 -6.38 -7.94
N ARG A 25 -18.25 -5.76 -9.04
CA ARG A 25 -18.95 -4.46 -8.95
C ARG A 25 -20.28 -4.58 -8.22
N GLN A 26 -21.03 -5.67 -8.41
CA GLN A 26 -22.29 -5.91 -7.70
C GLN A 26 -22.04 -6.00 -6.18
N GLU A 27 -21.03 -6.75 -5.73
CA GLU A 27 -20.67 -6.86 -4.31
C GLU A 27 -20.32 -5.48 -3.70
N LEU A 28 -19.56 -4.66 -4.44
CA LEU A 28 -19.23 -3.30 -3.98
C LEU A 28 -20.45 -2.39 -3.95
N GLN A 29 -21.40 -2.53 -4.89
CA GLN A 29 -22.64 -1.77 -4.89
C GLN A 29 -23.53 -2.15 -3.70
N ILE A 30 -23.65 -3.45 -3.40
CA ILE A 30 -24.38 -3.94 -2.24
C ILE A 30 -23.78 -3.36 -0.96
N ALA A 31 -22.47 -3.42 -0.80
CA ALA A 31 -21.79 -2.83 0.36
C ALA A 31 -22.05 -1.32 0.48
N ALA A 32 -22.02 -0.58 -0.63
CA ALA A 32 -22.30 0.85 -0.64
C ALA A 32 -23.74 1.18 -0.27
N LEU A 33 -24.70 0.34 -0.69
CA LEU A 33 -26.13 0.52 -0.33
C LEU A 33 -26.41 0.22 1.15
N GLN A 34 -25.65 -0.70 1.75
CA GLN A 34 -25.77 -1.06 3.17
C GLN A 34 -25.10 -0.05 4.10
N HIS A 35 -24.13 0.72 3.58
CA HIS A 35 -23.31 1.65 4.35
C HIS A 35 -23.31 3.05 3.71
N ARG A 36 -24.48 3.70 3.72
CA ARG A 36 -24.73 4.98 3.04
C ARG A 36 -24.15 6.18 3.77
N ASP A 37 -24.10 6.10 5.08
CA ASP A 37 -23.69 7.21 5.94
C ASP A 37 -22.34 6.93 6.59
N GLY A 38 -21.50 7.97 6.66
CA GLY A 38 -20.15 7.90 7.23
C GLY A 38 -19.09 7.35 6.29
N ASP A 39 -17.87 7.26 6.80
CA ASP A 39 -16.71 6.76 6.06
C ASP A 39 -16.46 5.28 6.37
N TRP A 40 -16.32 4.48 5.34
CA TRP A 40 -16.17 3.03 5.45
C TRP A 40 -14.94 2.52 4.69
N ARG A 41 -14.18 1.67 5.36
CA ARG A 41 -13.17 0.84 4.71
C ARG A 41 -13.86 -0.40 4.18
N VAL A 42 -13.93 -0.57 2.85
CA VAL A 42 -14.44 -1.77 2.21
C VAL A 42 -13.28 -2.68 1.82
N ARG A 43 -13.30 -3.92 2.32
CA ARG A 43 -12.37 -4.98 1.95
C ARG A 43 -13.08 -5.97 1.04
N LEU A 44 -12.66 -6.06 -0.21
CA LEU A 44 -13.15 -7.03 -1.17
C LEU A 44 -12.22 -8.25 -1.18
N LEU A 45 -12.77 -9.42 -0.97
CA LEU A 45 -12.10 -10.72 -1.05
C LEU A 45 -12.57 -11.45 -2.29
N LEU A 46 -11.64 -12.08 -3.02
CA LEU A 46 -11.91 -12.95 -4.17
C LEU A 46 -11.33 -14.33 -3.86
N ALA A 47 -12.16 -15.35 -3.95
CA ALA A 47 -11.76 -16.74 -3.84
C ALA A 47 -11.34 -17.32 -5.19
N ALA A 48 -10.67 -18.47 -5.19
CA ALA A 48 -10.16 -19.11 -6.41
C ALA A 48 -11.27 -19.51 -7.40
N ASP A 49 -12.45 -19.83 -6.89
CA ASP A 49 -13.65 -20.17 -7.71
C ASP A 49 -14.34 -18.93 -8.32
N GLY A 50 -13.84 -17.72 -8.05
CA GLY A 50 -14.39 -16.46 -8.51
C GLY A 50 -15.47 -15.86 -7.62
N SER A 51 -15.82 -16.51 -6.51
CA SER A 51 -16.74 -15.91 -5.53
C SER A 51 -16.09 -14.68 -4.90
N ALA A 52 -16.85 -13.58 -4.86
CA ALA A 52 -16.44 -12.31 -4.30
C ALA A 52 -17.25 -11.99 -3.04
N ARG A 53 -16.61 -11.37 -2.04
CA ARG A 53 -17.27 -10.93 -0.81
C ARG A 53 -16.69 -9.58 -0.39
N ALA A 54 -17.57 -8.62 -0.13
CA ALA A 54 -17.22 -7.33 0.44
C ALA A 54 -17.47 -7.34 1.96
N GLU A 55 -16.53 -6.78 2.71
CA GLU A 55 -16.63 -6.56 4.15
C GLU A 55 -16.43 -5.07 4.42
N ALA A 56 -17.30 -4.45 5.20
CA ALA A 56 -17.23 -3.03 5.54
C ALA A 56 -16.88 -2.84 7.03
N PHE A 57 -15.98 -1.89 7.28
CA PHE A 57 -15.54 -1.50 8.62
C PHE A 57 -15.59 0.00 8.73
N ALA A 58 -16.08 0.54 9.84
CA ALA A 58 -16.08 1.99 10.06
C ALA A 58 -14.63 2.53 9.97
N LEU A 59 -14.44 3.58 9.18
CA LEU A 59 -13.14 4.20 8.98
C LEU A 59 -12.95 5.35 9.95
N GLN A 60 -11.94 5.26 10.79
CA GLN A 60 -11.53 6.34 11.66
C GLN A 60 -10.59 7.31 10.92
N THR A 61 -10.75 8.59 11.16
CA THR A 61 -9.80 9.61 10.69
C THR A 61 -8.43 9.36 11.27
N THR A 62 -7.41 9.45 10.43
CA THR A 62 -6.01 9.30 10.85
C THR A 62 -5.42 10.68 11.14
N ALA A 63 -4.94 10.89 12.36
CA ALA A 63 -4.21 12.10 12.70
C ALA A 63 -2.86 12.13 11.96
N VAL A 64 -2.48 13.29 11.46
CA VAL A 64 -1.20 13.53 10.78
C VAL A 64 -0.38 14.57 11.56
N PRO A 65 0.97 14.52 11.50
CA PRO A 65 1.75 13.52 10.77
C PRO A 65 1.67 12.14 11.41
N VAL A 66 1.66 11.09 10.58
CA VAL A 66 1.82 9.71 11.09
C VAL A 66 3.29 9.44 11.38
N ARG A 67 3.54 8.61 12.38
CA ARG A 67 4.89 8.25 12.79
C ARG A 67 5.28 6.90 12.20
N LEU A 68 6.34 6.88 11.39
CA LEU A 68 6.91 5.69 10.78
C LEU A 68 8.20 5.29 11.50
N GLN A 69 8.54 4.01 11.48
CA GLN A 69 9.83 3.49 11.90
C GLN A 69 10.54 2.79 10.75
N LEU A 70 11.87 2.76 10.75
CA LEU A 70 12.63 1.98 9.79
C LEU A 70 12.67 0.50 10.20
N ALA A 71 12.53 -0.41 9.25
CA ALA A 71 12.69 -1.85 9.51
C ALA A 71 14.11 -2.14 10.04
N PRO A 72 14.26 -2.95 11.11
CA PRO A 72 15.56 -3.23 11.71
C PRO A 72 16.44 -4.18 10.87
N ARG A 73 15.88 -4.76 9.82
CA ARG A 73 16.54 -5.71 8.91
C ARG A 73 15.93 -5.67 7.52
N PRO A 74 16.63 -6.16 6.49
CA PRO A 74 16.09 -6.23 5.13
C PRO A 74 14.80 -7.05 5.04
N PHE A 75 13.89 -6.59 4.19
CA PHE A 75 12.68 -7.29 3.80
C PHE A 75 13.00 -8.24 2.64
N ALA A 76 13.42 -9.46 2.95
CA ALA A 76 13.86 -10.46 1.97
C ALA A 76 12.76 -10.85 0.95
N ALA A 77 11.48 -10.66 1.30
CA ALA A 77 10.36 -10.96 0.42
C ALA A 77 10.03 -9.86 -0.59
N ALA A 78 10.80 -8.77 -0.68
CA ALA A 78 10.50 -7.58 -1.49
C ALA A 78 10.11 -7.92 -2.94
N HIS A 79 10.79 -8.89 -3.57
CA HIS A 79 10.53 -9.31 -4.95
C HIS A 79 9.56 -10.49 -5.09
N SER A 80 8.90 -10.90 -4.00
CA SER A 80 7.90 -11.98 -4.02
C SER A 80 6.65 -11.58 -4.81
N GLU A 81 6.02 -12.57 -5.47
CA GLU A 81 4.70 -12.38 -6.08
C GLU A 81 3.64 -11.94 -5.07
N PHE A 82 3.76 -12.33 -3.78
CA PHE A 82 2.88 -11.91 -2.69
C PHE A 82 3.08 -10.47 -2.20
N VAL A 83 4.13 -9.81 -2.67
CA VAL A 83 4.35 -8.35 -2.57
C VAL A 83 3.79 -7.66 -3.82
N ARG A 84 4.13 -8.16 -5.01
CA ARG A 84 3.69 -7.59 -6.28
C ARG A 84 2.17 -7.59 -6.43
N TYR A 85 1.49 -8.64 -5.95
CA TYR A 85 0.05 -8.77 -6.01
C TYR A 85 -0.57 -8.73 -4.61
N LYS A 86 -1.66 -7.97 -4.48
CA LYS A 86 -2.36 -7.81 -3.19
C LYS A 86 -3.17 -9.06 -2.85
N THR A 87 -2.67 -9.85 -1.91
CA THR A 87 -3.27 -11.11 -1.46
C THR A 87 -3.58 -11.11 0.03
N THR A 88 -4.24 -12.17 0.51
CA THR A 88 -4.44 -12.44 1.94
C THR A 88 -3.22 -13.09 2.59
N ARG A 89 -2.25 -13.59 1.81
CA ARG A 89 -0.97 -14.11 2.31
C ARG A 89 -0.06 -12.96 2.70
N ARG A 90 -0.07 -12.59 3.98
CA ARG A 90 0.64 -11.42 4.51
C ARG A 90 1.60 -11.73 5.65
N ALA A 91 1.93 -13.00 5.88
CA ALA A 91 2.84 -13.41 6.95
C ALA A 91 4.23 -12.73 6.86
N HIS A 92 4.71 -12.48 5.64
CA HIS A 92 5.98 -11.78 5.40
C HIS A 92 5.99 -10.34 5.90
N TYR A 93 4.84 -9.65 5.97
CA TYR A 93 4.72 -8.31 6.57
C TYR A 93 4.54 -8.36 8.08
N ALA A 94 3.92 -9.41 8.62
CA ALA A 94 3.60 -9.49 10.04
C ALA A 94 4.84 -9.37 10.93
N ALA A 95 5.99 -9.88 10.47
CA ALA A 95 7.26 -9.80 11.19
C ALA A 95 7.84 -8.36 11.28
N PHE A 96 7.28 -7.41 10.52
CA PHE A 96 7.67 -6.01 10.49
C PHE A 96 6.59 -5.08 11.04
N ALA A 97 5.46 -5.63 11.50
CA ALA A 97 4.41 -4.81 12.11
C ALA A 97 4.97 -4.01 13.30
N PRO A 98 4.63 -2.72 13.43
CA PRO A 98 5.09 -1.91 14.55
C PRO A 98 4.66 -2.51 15.89
N THR A 99 5.58 -2.59 16.83
CA THR A 99 5.31 -3.00 18.21
C THR A 99 5.39 -1.83 19.19
N THR A 100 5.98 -0.71 18.76
CA THR A 100 6.09 0.50 19.56
C THR A 100 4.78 1.28 19.53
N PRO A 101 4.18 1.64 20.68
CA PRO A 101 2.97 2.44 20.73
C PRO A 101 3.12 3.77 19.96
N GLY A 102 2.09 4.14 19.19
CA GLY A 102 2.06 5.37 18.42
C GLY A 102 2.82 5.32 17.08
N VAL A 103 3.52 4.23 16.77
CA VAL A 103 4.07 4.01 15.43
C VAL A 103 2.97 3.49 14.51
N PHE A 104 2.79 4.18 13.37
CA PHE A 104 1.72 3.89 12.42
C PHE A 104 2.07 2.71 11.50
N ASP A 105 3.28 2.71 10.96
CA ASP A 105 3.76 1.64 10.07
C ASP A 105 5.30 1.57 10.06
N THR A 106 5.83 0.51 9.46
CA THR A 106 7.25 0.26 9.28
C THR A 106 7.65 0.45 7.83
N VAL A 107 8.66 1.29 7.58
CA VAL A 107 9.29 1.47 6.27
C VAL A 107 10.21 0.28 6.00
N LEU A 108 9.95 -0.45 4.94
CA LEU A 108 10.69 -1.63 4.52
C LEU A 108 11.79 -1.26 3.52
N TRP A 109 12.86 -2.05 3.50
CA TRP A 109 13.96 -1.92 2.53
C TRP A 109 14.46 -3.31 2.12
N ASN A 110 14.94 -3.45 0.89
CA ASN A 110 15.40 -4.72 0.32
C ASN A 110 16.87 -5.01 0.65
N GLU A 111 17.36 -6.17 0.25
CA GLU A 111 18.74 -6.61 0.52
C GLU A 111 19.81 -5.74 -0.15
N ALA A 112 19.44 -4.93 -1.17
CA ALA A 112 20.32 -3.93 -1.78
C ALA A 112 20.36 -2.60 -1.02
N GLY A 113 19.66 -2.49 0.14
CA GLY A 113 19.57 -1.26 0.93
C GLY A 113 18.62 -0.23 0.33
N GLU A 114 17.74 -0.60 -0.58
CA GLU A 114 16.76 0.28 -1.22
C GLU A 114 15.45 0.24 -0.45
N ILE A 115 14.89 1.40 -0.12
CA ILE A 115 13.55 1.53 0.47
C ILE A 115 12.53 1.00 -0.54
N THR A 116 11.58 0.24 -0.06
CA THR A 116 10.54 -0.38 -0.88
C THR A 116 9.16 0.22 -0.61
N GLU A 117 8.56 -0.11 0.50
CA GLU A 117 7.20 0.30 0.86
C GLU A 117 6.99 0.25 2.38
N GLY A 118 5.78 0.56 2.85
CA GLY A 118 5.32 0.22 4.20
C GLY A 118 4.67 -1.16 4.24
N THR A 119 4.23 -1.62 5.42
CA THR A 119 3.56 -2.92 5.50
C THR A 119 2.16 -2.92 4.88
N PHE A 120 1.52 -1.74 4.73
CA PHE A 120 0.18 -1.61 4.11
C PHE A 120 0.00 -0.35 3.23
N GLY A 121 1.09 0.28 2.80
CA GLY A 121 1.07 1.42 1.88
C GLY A 121 2.43 1.70 1.28
N ASN A 122 2.47 2.64 0.34
CA ASN A 122 3.70 3.06 -0.32
C ASN A 122 4.34 4.24 0.43
N ILE A 123 5.64 4.41 0.27
CA ILE A 123 6.43 5.44 0.93
C ILE A 123 6.84 6.51 -0.08
N VAL A 124 6.84 7.74 0.37
CA VAL A 124 7.31 8.92 -0.37
C VAL A 124 8.25 9.71 0.51
N ALA A 125 9.33 10.22 -0.06
CA ALA A 125 10.27 11.10 0.60
C ALA A 125 10.45 12.41 -0.19
N LEU A 126 10.65 13.52 0.51
CA LEU A 126 11.03 14.78 -0.09
C LEU A 126 12.55 14.85 -0.16
N ILE A 127 13.12 14.74 -1.36
CA ILE A 127 14.56 14.76 -1.62
C ILE A 127 14.85 15.90 -2.60
N ASP A 128 15.74 16.79 -2.21
CA ASP A 128 16.19 17.93 -3.03
C ASP A 128 15.00 18.74 -3.61
N GLY A 129 13.96 18.96 -2.78
CA GLY A 129 12.76 19.71 -3.14
C GLY A 129 11.76 18.95 -4.01
N ARG A 130 11.94 17.64 -4.24
CA ARG A 130 11.02 16.81 -5.04
C ARG A 130 10.50 15.64 -4.21
N TRP A 131 9.21 15.41 -4.31
CA TRP A 131 8.60 14.19 -3.75
C TRP A 131 8.93 12.99 -4.65
N VAL A 132 9.57 11.99 -4.08
CA VAL A 132 10.00 10.77 -4.79
C VAL A 132 9.46 9.52 -4.11
N THR A 133 9.15 8.52 -4.91
CA THR A 133 8.70 7.19 -4.45
C THR A 133 9.53 6.11 -5.12
N PRO A 134 9.86 5.01 -4.42
CA PRO A 134 10.64 3.93 -5.01
C PRO A 134 9.98 3.35 -6.27
N PRO A 135 10.76 3.00 -7.31
CA PRO A 135 10.26 2.30 -8.48
C PRO A 135 9.89 0.85 -8.14
N LEU A 136 9.03 0.24 -8.96
CA LEU A 136 8.58 -1.15 -8.76
C LEU A 136 9.74 -2.16 -8.78
N SER A 137 10.85 -1.82 -9.43
CA SER A 137 12.08 -2.64 -9.44
C SER A 137 12.71 -2.85 -8.06
N CYS A 138 12.43 -1.98 -7.10
CA CYS A 138 12.89 -2.17 -5.71
C CYS A 138 12.12 -3.27 -4.96
N GLY A 139 10.99 -3.75 -5.51
CA GLY A 139 10.17 -4.79 -4.91
C GLY A 139 9.12 -4.21 -3.96
N LEU A 140 7.98 -3.82 -4.51
CA LEU A 140 6.85 -3.24 -3.78
C LEU A 140 5.52 -3.47 -4.51
N LEU A 141 4.43 -3.31 -3.77
CA LEU A 141 3.10 -3.33 -4.35
C LEU A 141 2.88 -2.07 -5.20
N PRO A 142 2.40 -2.19 -6.47
CA PRO A 142 1.97 -1.06 -7.28
C PRO A 142 0.64 -0.50 -6.73
N GLY A 143 0.70 0.24 -5.62
CA GLY A 143 -0.49 0.76 -4.94
C GLY A 143 -1.25 1.77 -5.80
N VAL A 144 -2.61 1.74 -5.73
CA VAL A 144 -3.46 2.67 -6.48
C VAL A 144 -3.21 4.12 -6.05
N GLY A 145 -3.03 4.40 -4.74
CA GLY A 145 -2.70 5.74 -4.27
C GLY A 145 -1.37 6.25 -4.85
N ARG A 146 -0.36 5.37 -4.93
CA ARG A 146 0.92 5.67 -5.57
C ARG A 146 0.74 5.96 -7.06
N ALA A 147 -0.03 5.14 -7.77
CA ALA A 147 -0.27 5.32 -9.20
C ALA A 147 -0.95 6.66 -9.50
N VAL A 148 -1.92 7.07 -8.70
CA VAL A 148 -2.58 8.38 -8.82
C VAL A 148 -1.58 9.51 -8.59
N ALA A 149 -0.78 9.45 -7.53
CA ALA A 149 0.22 10.50 -7.23
C ALA A 149 1.28 10.65 -8.33
N LEU A 150 1.68 9.56 -8.98
CA LEU A 150 2.57 9.58 -10.15
C LEU A 150 1.87 10.20 -11.38
N GLN A 151 0.63 9.80 -11.65
CA GLN A 151 -0.16 10.30 -12.78
C GLN A 151 -0.42 11.81 -12.69
N ASP A 152 -0.68 12.30 -11.48
CA ASP A 152 -0.94 13.71 -11.20
C ASP A 152 0.37 14.55 -11.14
N GLY A 153 1.54 13.92 -11.28
CA GLY A 153 2.83 14.58 -11.21
C GLY A 153 3.23 15.05 -9.79
N HIS A 154 2.52 14.62 -8.77
CA HIS A 154 2.84 14.94 -7.37
C HIS A 154 4.13 14.28 -6.91
N VAL A 155 4.42 13.09 -7.41
CA VAL A 155 5.65 12.35 -7.13
C VAL A 155 6.30 11.88 -8.41
N VAL A 156 7.60 11.61 -8.34
CA VAL A 156 8.36 10.94 -9.41
C VAL A 156 9.02 9.67 -8.86
N GLU A 157 9.29 8.71 -9.73
CA GLU A 157 10.04 7.53 -9.33
C GLU A 157 11.52 7.83 -9.18
N ALA A 158 12.09 7.44 -8.05
CA ALA A 158 13.53 7.43 -7.84
C ALA A 158 13.88 6.37 -6.78
N VAL A 159 15.02 5.73 -6.96
CA VAL A 159 15.56 4.81 -5.94
C VAL A 159 15.91 5.63 -4.69
N LEU A 160 15.34 5.23 -3.57
CA LEU A 160 15.65 5.75 -2.24
C LEU A 160 16.43 4.68 -1.48
N ARG A 161 17.59 5.02 -0.96
CA ARG A 161 18.38 4.10 -0.14
C ARG A 161 18.24 4.45 1.34
N VAL A 162 18.47 3.47 2.20
CA VAL A 162 18.55 3.72 3.65
C VAL A 162 19.57 4.82 3.94
N ALA A 163 20.67 4.88 3.19
CA ALA A 163 21.69 5.92 3.29
C ALA A 163 21.20 7.33 2.93
N ASP A 164 20.08 7.46 2.19
CA ASP A 164 19.50 8.76 1.81
C ASP A 164 18.59 9.34 2.90
N ILE A 165 18.21 8.57 3.90
CA ILE A 165 17.30 9.00 4.97
C ILE A 165 17.73 10.33 5.61
N PRO A 166 19.02 10.57 5.94
CA PRO A 166 19.44 11.85 6.53
C PRO A 166 19.28 13.06 5.61
N ARG A 167 19.13 12.85 4.30
CA ARG A 167 18.91 13.91 3.30
C ARG A 167 17.44 14.24 3.10
N ALA A 168 16.53 13.39 3.58
CA ALA A 168 15.10 13.59 3.38
C ALA A 168 14.60 14.79 4.18
N GLN A 169 13.94 15.71 3.49
CA GLN A 169 13.34 16.91 4.05
C GLN A 169 11.91 16.69 4.56
N GLY A 170 11.30 15.57 4.20
CA GLY A 170 9.95 15.18 4.59
C GLY A 170 9.62 13.76 4.15
N TRP A 171 8.56 13.22 4.73
CA TRP A 171 8.06 11.88 4.44
C TRP A 171 6.55 11.88 4.29
N ALA A 172 6.04 10.95 3.49
CA ALA A 172 4.62 10.68 3.42
C ALA A 172 4.36 9.17 3.22
N PHE A 173 3.20 8.76 3.69
CA PHE A 173 2.65 7.42 3.50
C PHE A 173 1.42 7.51 2.59
N ILE A 174 1.31 6.64 1.60
CA ILE A 174 0.20 6.65 0.64
C ILE A 174 -0.44 5.28 0.54
N ASN A 175 -1.77 5.24 0.58
CA ASN A 175 -2.55 4.10 0.11
C ASN A 175 -3.90 4.53 -0.47
N SER A 176 -4.62 3.61 -1.11
CA SER A 176 -5.92 3.89 -1.74
C SER A 176 -7.04 4.18 -0.75
N LEU A 177 -6.87 3.82 0.52
CA LEU A 177 -7.88 4.00 1.56
C LEU A 177 -7.81 5.39 2.21
N ARG A 178 -6.59 5.84 2.54
CA ARG A 178 -6.35 7.06 3.32
C ARG A 178 -5.77 8.20 2.49
N GLY A 179 -5.43 7.93 1.22
CA GLY A 179 -4.76 8.89 0.37
C GLY A 179 -3.34 9.18 0.86
N TRP A 180 -2.99 10.46 0.84
CA TRP A 180 -1.71 11.00 1.29
C TRP A 180 -1.76 11.34 2.78
N LEU A 181 -0.83 10.80 3.54
CA LEU A 181 -0.64 11.12 4.95
C LEU A 181 0.78 11.65 5.15
N ASP A 182 0.90 12.90 5.60
CA ASP A 182 2.20 13.43 6.04
C ASP A 182 2.77 12.57 7.15
N ALA A 183 4.07 12.33 7.13
CA ALA A 183 4.72 11.41 8.03
C ALA A 183 6.04 11.94 8.60
N THR A 184 6.46 11.38 9.73
CA THR A 184 7.83 11.45 10.24
C THR A 184 8.43 10.05 10.24
N LEU A 185 9.74 9.94 10.07
CA LEU A 185 10.47 8.68 10.12
C LEU A 185 11.47 8.68 11.27
N ASP A 186 11.28 7.72 12.19
CA ASP A 186 12.25 7.38 13.22
C ASP A 186 13.20 6.31 12.62
N ALA A 187 14.46 6.70 12.42
CA ALA A 187 15.50 5.87 11.81
C ALA A 187 16.69 5.68 12.72
#